data_6dbb73267b45b74721ba29edfef5b907
#
_entry.id   6dbb73267b45b74721ba29edfef5b907
#
_cell.length_a   1.000
_cell.length_b   1.000
_cell.length_c   1.000
_cell.angle_alpha   90.00
_cell.angle_beta   90.00
_cell.angle_gamma   90.00
#
_symmetry.space_group_name_H-M   'P 1'
#
loop_
_entity.id
_entity.type
_entity.pdbx_description
1 polymer ?
#
loop_
_entity_poly.entity_id
_entity_poly.type
_entity_poly.pdbx_seq_one_letter_code
_entity_poly.pdbx_strand_id
1 'polypeptide(L)'
;MHVVFFVCALTSIAAVVLICLFLFANGIPAMKEIGLLNFLTGAKWKPGNDIYGILPMILDSIYITAGAVVIGVPIGLLTAIFMAFYCPKKLYGLLKPCTELLAGIPSIVYGFFGMVIIVPCIRTVAALFGADVSGSSILAASILLGIMILPTIIGVSEAALRAVPSAYYEGAVAMGARHERAIFTVMLPAAKSGVLAGIVLGIGRAIGETMAVIMVAGNQPRLTGNMLKGIRTMPANIVLEMGYATGLHREALIATGVVLFVFILIINLTFSVLKRRKQA
;
A
#
# COMPACT_ATOMS: atom_id res chain seq x y z
N MET A 1 20.33 -5.11 31.23
CA MET A 1 20.09 -4.96 29.79
C MET A 1 19.27 -6.11 29.21
N HIS A 2 19.69 -7.39 29.34
CA HIS A 2 18.93 -8.55 28.80
C HIS A 2 17.46 -8.61 29.25
N VAL A 3 17.17 -8.38 30.54
CA VAL A 3 15.81 -8.39 31.08
C VAL A 3 14.95 -7.29 30.44
N VAL A 4 15.50 -6.09 30.24
CA VAL A 4 14.77 -4.97 29.59
C VAL A 4 14.41 -5.33 28.15
N PHE A 5 15.36 -5.84 27.37
CA PHE A 5 15.10 -6.26 25.99
C PHE A 5 14.10 -7.41 25.90
N PHE A 6 14.18 -8.36 26.82
CA PHE A 6 13.23 -9.47 26.92
C PHE A 6 11.81 -8.98 27.21
N VAL A 7 11.65 -8.08 28.19
CA VAL A 7 10.35 -7.48 28.55
C VAL A 7 9.77 -6.69 27.36
N CYS A 8 10.58 -5.87 26.67
CA CYS A 8 10.14 -5.14 25.50
C CYS A 8 9.68 -6.07 24.36
N ALA A 9 10.44 -7.13 24.10
CA ALA A 9 10.07 -8.13 23.08
C ALA A 9 8.76 -8.86 23.46
N LEU A 10 8.63 -9.29 24.74
CA LEU A 10 7.42 -9.95 25.23
C LEU A 10 6.20 -9.04 25.14
N THR A 11 6.33 -7.76 25.51
CA THR A 11 5.25 -6.76 25.42
C THR A 11 4.80 -6.56 23.97
N SER A 12 5.74 -6.47 23.02
CA SER A 12 5.41 -6.33 21.60
C SER A 12 4.64 -7.54 21.05
N ILE A 13 5.09 -8.76 21.41
CA ILE A 13 4.41 -9.99 20.99
C ILE A 13 3.02 -10.07 21.64
N ALA A 14 2.93 -9.78 22.94
CA ALA A 14 1.66 -9.80 23.67
C ALA A 14 0.64 -8.82 23.08
N ALA A 15 1.07 -7.62 22.70
CA ALA A 15 0.20 -6.62 22.06
C ALA A 15 -0.37 -7.15 20.73
N VAL A 16 0.46 -7.74 19.87
CA VAL A 16 0.00 -8.31 18.59
C VAL A 16 -0.98 -9.46 18.83
N VAL A 17 -0.67 -10.37 19.77
CA VAL A 17 -1.56 -11.50 20.12
C VAL A 17 -2.91 -10.98 20.65
N LEU A 18 -2.91 -9.98 21.51
CA LEU A 18 -4.15 -9.39 22.06
C LEU A 18 -5.00 -8.76 20.95
N ILE A 19 -4.39 -8.02 19.99
CA ILE A 19 -5.11 -7.45 18.87
C ILE A 19 -5.71 -8.57 18.01
N CYS A 20 -4.95 -9.60 17.68
CA CYS A 20 -5.46 -10.74 16.93
C CYS A 20 -6.62 -11.43 17.65
N LEU A 21 -6.45 -11.75 18.96
CA LEU A 21 -7.51 -12.37 19.75
C LEU A 21 -8.78 -11.53 19.77
N PHE A 22 -8.66 -10.21 19.97
CA PHE A 22 -9.80 -9.30 19.95
C PHE A 22 -10.52 -9.31 18.59
N LEU A 23 -9.77 -9.18 17.50
CA LEU A 23 -10.33 -9.18 16.15
C LEU A 23 -11.06 -10.48 15.83
N PHE A 24 -10.43 -11.62 16.08
CA PHE A 24 -11.02 -12.92 15.77
C PHE A 24 -12.18 -13.28 16.69
N ALA A 25 -12.08 -12.97 18.00
CA ALA A 25 -13.15 -13.24 18.97
C ALA A 25 -14.44 -12.47 18.66
N ASN A 26 -14.34 -11.24 18.17
CA ASN A 26 -15.51 -10.40 17.86
C ASN A 26 -15.94 -10.49 16.39
N GLY A 27 -15.01 -10.73 15.46
CA GLY A 27 -15.34 -10.75 14.02
C GLY A 27 -15.87 -12.09 13.52
N ILE A 28 -15.40 -13.23 14.06
CA ILE A 28 -15.87 -14.56 13.62
C ILE A 28 -17.35 -14.80 13.93
N PRO A 29 -17.89 -14.46 15.12
CA PRO A 29 -19.30 -14.61 15.42
C PRO A 29 -20.18 -13.86 14.41
N ALA A 30 -19.86 -12.61 14.11
CA ALA A 30 -20.59 -11.81 13.11
C ALA A 30 -20.57 -12.44 11.71
N MET A 31 -19.41 -12.97 11.30
CA MET A 31 -19.33 -13.69 10.01
C MET A 31 -20.22 -14.94 9.97
N LYS A 32 -20.40 -15.63 11.11
CA LYS A 32 -21.28 -16.79 11.20
C LYS A 32 -22.77 -16.38 11.15
N GLU A 33 -23.13 -15.29 11.81
CA GLU A 33 -24.49 -14.77 11.87
C GLU A 33 -24.94 -14.24 10.50
N ILE A 34 -24.12 -13.45 9.82
CA ILE A 34 -24.39 -12.92 8.48
C ILE A 34 -24.31 -14.02 7.41
N GLY A 35 -23.54 -15.08 7.67
CA GLY A 35 -23.14 -16.11 6.71
C GLY A 35 -21.87 -15.73 5.97
N LEU A 36 -20.81 -16.53 6.11
CA LEU A 36 -19.47 -16.25 5.58
C LEU A 36 -19.47 -15.97 4.07
N LEU A 37 -20.21 -16.75 3.28
CA LEU A 37 -20.30 -16.54 1.83
C LEU A 37 -21.01 -15.22 1.51
N ASN A 38 -22.14 -14.95 2.14
CA ASN A 38 -22.91 -13.72 1.92
C ASN A 38 -22.08 -12.49 2.31
N PHE A 39 -21.31 -12.57 3.39
CA PHE A 39 -20.43 -11.50 3.83
C PHE A 39 -19.30 -11.23 2.82
N LEU A 40 -18.58 -12.27 2.36
CA LEU A 40 -17.44 -12.12 1.47
C LEU A 40 -17.83 -11.81 0.03
N THR A 41 -18.90 -12.43 -0.49
CA THR A 41 -19.30 -12.31 -1.90
C THR A 41 -20.47 -11.38 -2.14
N GLY A 42 -21.10 -10.87 -1.08
CA GLY A 42 -22.20 -9.92 -1.19
C GLY A 42 -21.74 -8.61 -1.86
N ALA A 43 -22.51 -8.18 -2.86
CA ALA A 43 -22.21 -6.98 -3.66
C ALA A 43 -22.80 -5.68 -3.09
N LYS A 44 -23.52 -5.74 -1.98
CA LYS A 44 -24.21 -4.58 -1.38
C LYS A 44 -23.86 -4.45 0.08
N TRP A 45 -23.54 -3.23 0.48
CA TRP A 45 -23.36 -2.82 1.86
C TRP A 45 -24.46 -1.82 2.24
N LYS A 46 -25.42 -2.23 3.03
CA LYS A 46 -26.56 -1.42 3.52
C LYS A 46 -26.89 -1.83 4.96
N PRO A 47 -26.18 -1.31 5.96
CA PRO A 47 -26.39 -1.68 7.36
C PRO A 47 -27.81 -1.42 7.88
N GLY A 48 -28.49 -0.39 7.38
CA GLY A 48 -29.89 -0.10 7.76
C GLY A 48 -30.91 -1.17 7.34
N ASN A 49 -30.50 -2.11 6.48
CA ASN A 49 -31.33 -3.24 6.01
C ASN A 49 -30.69 -4.60 6.36
N ASP A 50 -29.74 -4.61 7.29
CA ASP A 50 -28.95 -5.79 7.70
C ASP A 50 -28.24 -6.51 6.54
N ILE A 51 -27.82 -5.76 5.51
CA ILE A 51 -27.07 -6.29 4.36
C ILE A 51 -25.60 -5.88 4.48
N TYR A 52 -24.71 -6.86 4.68
CA TYR A 52 -23.30 -6.67 5.00
C TYR A 52 -22.36 -7.36 3.98
N GLY A 53 -22.50 -7.09 2.70
CA GLY A 53 -21.61 -7.61 1.66
C GLY A 53 -20.38 -6.73 1.45
N ILE A 54 -19.16 -7.29 1.59
CA ILE A 54 -17.88 -6.54 1.50
C ILE A 54 -17.14 -6.74 0.18
N LEU A 55 -17.65 -7.52 -0.76
CA LEU A 55 -17.00 -7.78 -2.05
C LEU A 55 -16.57 -6.50 -2.79
N PRO A 56 -17.41 -5.44 -2.88
CA PRO A 56 -16.99 -4.18 -3.51
C PRO A 56 -15.73 -3.62 -2.87
N MET A 57 -15.66 -3.59 -1.54
CA MET A 57 -14.55 -3.00 -0.79
C MET A 57 -13.27 -3.80 -0.92
N ILE A 58 -13.36 -5.13 -1.04
CA ILE A 58 -12.20 -6.01 -1.31
C ILE A 58 -11.62 -5.67 -2.68
N LEU A 59 -12.46 -5.66 -3.73
CA LEU A 59 -12.02 -5.36 -5.10
C LEU A 59 -11.52 -3.93 -5.24
N ASP A 60 -12.19 -2.97 -4.61
CA ASP A 60 -11.80 -1.57 -4.61
C ASP A 60 -10.42 -1.35 -3.95
N SER A 61 -10.15 -2.06 -2.83
CA SER A 61 -8.83 -2.03 -2.20
C SER A 61 -7.75 -2.60 -3.12
N ILE A 62 -8.06 -3.66 -3.88
CA ILE A 62 -7.15 -4.24 -4.87
C ILE A 62 -6.91 -3.26 -6.03
N TYR A 63 -7.96 -2.65 -6.58
CA TYR A 63 -7.84 -1.73 -7.72
C TYR A 63 -7.00 -0.50 -7.40
N ILE A 64 -7.25 0.15 -6.25
CA ILE A 64 -6.45 1.31 -5.82
C ILE A 64 -4.99 0.90 -5.60
N THR A 65 -4.76 -0.21 -4.91
CA THR A 65 -3.40 -0.70 -4.63
C THR A 65 -2.67 -1.07 -5.91
N ALA A 66 -3.32 -1.78 -6.85
CA ALA A 66 -2.73 -2.11 -8.14
C ALA A 66 -2.36 -0.85 -8.93
N GLY A 67 -3.25 0.14 -8.98
CA GLY A 67 -2.98 1.43 -9.61
C GLY A 67 -1.80 2.17 -8.97
N ALA A 68 -1.74 2.19 -7.64
CA ALA A 68 -0.64 2.79 -6.89
C ALA A 68 0.71 2.10 -7.18
N VAL A 69 0.71 0.77 -7.27
CA VAL A 69 1.89 -0.05 -7.58
C VAL A 69 2.37 0.21 -9.01
N VAL A 70 1.45 0.24 -9.99
CA VAL A 70 1.79 0.51 -11.40
C VAL A 70 2.45 1.88 -11.57
N ILE A 71 2.05 2.87 -10.80
CA ILE A 71 2.63 4.22 -10.83
C ILE A 71 3.88 4.30 -9.96
N GLY A 72 3.80 3.89 -8.71
CA GLY A 72 4.82 4.13 -7.69
C GLY A 72 6.05 3.24 -7.83
N VAL A 73 5.89 1.96 -8.23
CA VAL A 73 7.04 1.04 -8.32
C VAL A 73 8.03 1.44 -9.41
N PRO A 74 7.61 1.73 -10.66
CA PRO A 74 8.56 2.15 -11.70
C PRO A 74 9.29 3.44 -11.32
N ILE A 75 8.56 4.45 -10.86
CA ILE A 75 9.13 5.74 -10.47
C ILE A 75 10.08 5.56 -9.29
N GLY A 76 9.64 4.85 -8.24
CA GLY A 76 10.45 4.62 -7.04
C GLY A 76 11.73 3.84 -7.31
N LEU A 77 11.64 2.77 -8.13
CA LEU A 77 12.80 1.95 -8.48
C LEU A 77 13.80 2.72 -9.36
N LEU A 78 13.34 3.43 -10.38
CA LEU A 78 14.22 4.24 -11.22
C LEU A 78 14.88 5.36 -10.42
N THR A 79 14.17 5.99 -9.50
CA THR A 79 14.73 6.98 -8.58
C THR A 79 15.79 6.35 -7.66
N ALA A 80 15.53 5.16 -7.12
CA ALA A 80 16.50 4.44 -6.29
C ALA A 80 17.79 4.09 -7.07
N ILE A 81 17.66 3.62 -8.31
CA ILE A 81 18.81 3.34 -9.19
C ILE A 81 19.57 4.63 -9.48
N PHE A 82 18.88 5.72 -9.82
CA PHE A 82 19.49 7.02 -10.04
C PHE A 82 20.28 7.48 -8.81
N MET A 83 19.66 7.42 -7.63
CA MET A 83 20.30 7.83 -6.37
C MET A 83 21.50 6.95 -5.99
N ALA A 84 21.45 5.65 -6.31
CA ALA A 84 22.52 4.72 -5.97
C ALA A 84 23.77 4.86 -6.87
N PHE A 85 23.58 5.08 -8.19
CA PHE A 85 24.66 4.93 -9.17
C PHE A 85 24.95 6.17 -10.04
N TYR A 86 23.96 7.03 -10.27
CA TYR A 86 24.09 8.16 -11.19
C TYR A 86 24.12 9.52 -10.50
N CYS A 87 23.64 9.61 -9.26
CA CYS A 87 23.45 10.88 -8.59
C CYS A 87 24.78 11.47 -8.11
N PRO A 88 25.14 12.70 -8.51
CA PRO A 88 26.33 13.38 -7.98
C PRO A 88 26.16 13.68 -6.49
N LYS A 89 27.25 13.63 -5.71
CA LYS A 89 27.23 13.78 -4.24
C LYS A 89 26.47 15.03 -3.76
N LYS A 90 26.58 16.15 -4.46
CA LYS A 90 25.87 17.39 -4.10
C LYS A 90 24.35 17.24 -4.22
N LEU A 91 23.88 16.65 -5.32
CA LEU A 91 22.45 16.41 -5.56
C LEU A 91 21.91 15.33 -4.63
N TYR A 92 22.68 14.30 -4.35
CA TYR A 92 22.33 13.25 -3.39
C TYR A 92 22.07 13.83 -1.99
N GLY A 93 22.93 14.77 -1.53
CA GLY A 93 22.77 15.46 -0.25
C GLY A 93 21.46 16.27 -0.14
N LEU A 94 20.84 16.64 -1.27
CA LEU A 94 19.52 17.28 -1.31
C LEU A 94 18.38 16.26 -1.45
N LEU A 95 18.51 15.31 -2.37
CA LEU A 95 17.43 14.36 -2.68
C LEU A 95 17.15 13.39 -1.51
N LYS A 96 18.19 12.95 -0.80
CA LYS A 96 18.02 12.01 0.31
C LYS A 96 17.17 12.60 1.45
N PRO A 97 17.45 13.78 2.00
CA PRO A 97 16.57 14.42 2.97
C PRO A 97 15.17 14.70 2.42
N CYS A 98 15.03 15.09 1.14
CA CYS A 98 13.71 15.30 0.53
C CYS A 98 12.86 14.03 0.54
N THR A 99 13.44 12.86 0.21
CA THR A 99 12.71 11.58 0.26
C THR A 99 12.35 11.17 1.69
N GLU A 100 13.21 11.49 2.66
CA GLU A 100 12.95 11.23 4.08
C GLU A 100 11.86 12.15 4.64
N LEU A 101 11.86 13.43 4.25
CA LEU A 101 10.77 14.36 4.59
C LEU A 101 9.42 13.91 4.03
N LEU A 102 9.37 13.44 2.76
CA LEU A 102 8.16 12.87 2.18
C LEU A 102 7.64 11.68 3.02
N ALA A 103 8.52 10.83 3.54
CA ALA A 103 8.11 9.72 4.42
C ALA A 103 7.50 10.20 5.75
N GLY A 104 7.90 11.36 6.24
CA GLY A 104 7.45 11.96 7.49
C GLY A 104 6.12 12.73 7.39
N ILE A 105 5.61 13.02 6.20
CA ILE A 105 4.33 13.73 6.02
C ILE A 105 3.17 12.86 6.50
N PRO A 106 2.29 13.35 7.41
CA PRO A 106 1.10 12.63 7.83
C PRO A 106 0.16 12.33 6.65
N SER A 107 -0.46 11.14 6.64
CA SER A 107 -1.32 10.70 5.52
C SER A 107 -2.52 11.61 5.27
N ILE A 108 -3.04 12.24 6.32
CA ILE A 108 -4.14 13.21 6.19
C ILE A 108 -3.72 14.45 5.37
N VAL A 109 -2.47 14.89 5.46
CA VAL A 109 -1.94 16.01 4.67
C VAL A 109 -1.84 15.62 3.20
N TYR A 110 -1.40 14.40 2.91
CA TYR A 110 -1.46 13.85 1.55
C TYR A 110 -2.89 13.79 1.02
N GLY A 111 -3.84 13.36 1.85
CA GLY A 111 -5.26 13.33 1.49
C GLY A 111 -5.81 14.72 1.15
N PHE A 112 -5.46 15.73 1.96
CA PHE A 112 -5.83 17.12 1.69
C PHE A 112 -5.22 17.65 0.39
N PHE A 113 -3.92 17.39 0.16
CA PHE A 113 -3.27 17.69 -1.11
C PHE A 113 -3.98 17.02 -2.29
N GLY A 114 -4.33 15.74 -2.15
CA GLY A 114 -5.06 14.99 -3.16
C GLY A 114 -6.42 15.60 -3.48
N MET A 115 -7.17 16.00 -2.45
CA MET A 115 -8.49 16.64 -2.59
C MET A 115 -8.41 18.00 -3.27
N VAL A 116 -7.39 18.81 -2.93
CA VAL A 116 -7.28 20.20 -3.42
C VAL A 116 -6.62 20.27 -4.80
N ILE A 117 -5.71 19.36 -5.12
CA ILE A 117 -4.92 19.41 -6.37
C ILE A 117 -5.25 18.25 -7.30
N ILE A 118 -5.15 16.98 -6.85
CA ILE A 118 -5.31 15.82 -7.74
C ILE A 118 -6.75 15.69 -8.23
N VAL A 119 -7.73 15.79 -7.34
CA VAL A 119 -9.16 15.64 -7.67
C VAL A 119 -9.63 16.72 -8.67
N PRO A 120 -9.36 18.04 -8.49
CA PRO A 120 -9.70 19.04 -9.48
C PRO A 120 -8.94 18.86 -10.80
N CYS A 121 -7.67 18.46 -10.76
CA CYS A 121 -6.89 18.19 -11.97
C CYS A 121 -7.55 17.07 -12.81
N ILE A 122 -7.91 15.95 -12.18
CA ILE A 122 -8.60 14.85 -12.86
C ILE A 122 -9.93 15.30 -13.43
N ARG A 123 -10.72 16.08 -12.67
CA ARG A 123 -12.00 16.63 -13.14
C ARG A 123 -11.82 17.51 -14.38
N THR A 124 -10.83 18.41 -14.35
CA THR A 124 -10.54 19.30 -15.48
C THR A 124 -10.09 18.53 -16.71
N VAL A 125 -9.18 17.57 -16.54
CA VAL A 125 -8.70 16.71 -17.64
C VAL A 125 -9.84 15.88 -18.21
N ALA A 126 -10.67 15.27 -17.37
CA ALA A 126 -11.82 14.48 -17.82
C ALA A 126 -12.84 15.33 -18.60
N ALA A 127 -13.08 16.57 -18.19
CA ALA A 127 -13.97 17.50 -18.87
C ALA A 127 -13.46 17.84 -20.29
N LEU A 128 -12.14 17.93 -20.52
CA LEU A 128 -11.56 18.12 -21.86
C LEU A 128 -11.89 16.96 -22.83
N PHE A 129 -12.13 15.75 -22.29
CA PHE A 129 -12.55 14.57 -23.05
C PHE A 129 -14.09 14.37 -23.03
N GLY A 130 -14.85 15.36 -22.61
CA GLY A 130 -16.32 15.30 -22.58
C GLY A 130 -16.91 14.44 -21.45
N ALA A 131 -16.12 14.05 -20.44
CA ALA A 131 -16.58 13.27 -19.31
C ALA A 131 -16.90 14.17 -18.11
N ASP A 132 -18.15 14.16 -17.68
CA ASP A 132 -18.58 14.84 -16.43
C ASP A 132 -18.38 13.90 -15.24
N VAL A 133 -17.34 14.17 -14.43
CA VAL A 133 -16.96 13.36 -13.26
C VAL A 133 -16.66 14.25 -12.06
N SER A 134 -16.90 13.74 -10.86
CA SER A 134 -16.60 14.45 -9.62
C SER A 134 -15.08 14.66 -9.39
N GLY A 135 -14.24 13.84 -10.05
CA GLY A 135 -12.80 13.79 -9.85
C GLY A 135 -12.36 12.89 -8.70
N SER A 136 -13.18 12.71 -7.65
CA SER A 136 -12.94 11.70 -6.60
C SER A 136 -13.17 10.31 -7.17
N SER A 137 -12.12 9.48 -7.22
CA SER A 137 -12.12 8.28 -8.06
C SER A 137 -11.01 7.30 -7.70
N ILE A 138 -11.08 6.09 -8.29
CA ILE A 138 -10.00 5.09 -8.23
C ILE A 138 -8.68 5.72 -8.70
N LEU A 139 -8.72 6.48 -9.82
CA LEU A 139 -7.53 7.08 -10.40
C LEU A 139 -6.89 8.10 -9.44
N ALA A 140 -7.70 8.98 -8.81
CA ALA A 140 -7.21 9.96 -7.84
C ALA A 140 -6.52 9.28 -6.65
N ALA A 141 -7.15 8.25 -6.09
CA ALA A 141 -6.60 7.49 -4.99
C ALA A 141 -5.34 6.71 -5.39
N SER A 142 -5.31 6.12 -6.59
CA SER A 142 -4.12 5.41 -7.12
C SER A 142 -2.92 6.32 -7.31
N ILE A 143 -3.11 7.52 -7.86
CA ILE A 143 -2.03 8.51 -8.03
C ILE A 143 -1.51 8.95 -6.66
N LEU A 144 -2.42 9.30 -5.75
CA LEU A 144 -2.05 9.75 -4.41
C LEU A 144 -1.26 8.67 -3.65
N LEU A 145 -1.78 7.44 -3.62
CA LEU A 145 -1.07 6.32 -2.98
C LEU A 145 0.25 5.99 -3.70
N GLY A 146 0.28 6.10 -5.02
CA GLY A 146 1.52 5.95 -5.81
C GLY A 146 2.61 6.90 -5.31
N ILE A 147 2.27 8.17 -5.06
CA ILE A 147 3.19 9.17 -4.48
C ILE A 147 3.59 8.78 -3.04
N MET A 148 2.64 8.35 -2.23
CA MET A 148 2.87 8.02 -0.81
C MET A 148 3.78 6.81 -0.59
N ILE A 149 3.81 5.84 -1.52
CA ILE A 149 4.69 4.67 -1.42
C ILE A 149 6.11 4.92 -1.93
N LEU A 150 6.35 6.01 -2.70
CA LEU A 150 7.66 6.34 -3.26
C LEU A 150 8.79 6.35 -2.22
N PRO A 151 8.68 7.06 -1.07
CA PRO A 151 9.76 7.11 -0.11
C PRO A 151 10.18 5.74 0.40
N THR A 152 9.22 4.86 0.65
CA THR A 152 9.46 3.49 1.13
C THR A 152 10.21 2.67 0.08
N ILE A 153 9.74 2.71 -1.17
CA ILE A 153 10.36 1.97 -2.27
C ILE A 153 11.76 2.51 -2.56
N ILE A 154 11.91 3.83 -2.64
CA ILE A 154 13.21 4.48 -2.89
C ILE A 154 14.20 4.13 -1.79
N GLY A 155 13.84 4.35 -0.53
CA GLY A 155 14.75 4.17 0.60
C GLY A 155 15.25 2.75 0.75
N VAL A 156 14.34 1.76 0.69
CA VAL A 156 14.71 0.34 0.84
C VAL A 156 15.45 -0.18 -0.39
N SER A 157 15.03 0.21 -1.61
CA SER A 157 15.69 -0.23 -2.84
C SER A 157 17.08 0.39 -2.99
N GLU A 158 17.24 1.68 -2.68
CA GLU A 158 18.55 2.36 -2.68
C GLU A 158 19.52 1.69 -1.70
N ALA A 159 19.07 1.44 -0.46
CA ALA A 159 19.89 0.77 0.54
C ALA A 159 20.32 -0.63 0.08
N ALA A 160 19.40 -1.39 -0.54
CA ALA A 160 19.70 -2.71 -1.08
C ALA A 160 20.71 -2.67 -2.25
N LEU A 161 20.58 -1.67 -3.14
CA LEU A 161 21.50 -1.49 -4.26
C LEU A 161 22.91 -1.11 -3.79
N ARG A 162 23.00 -0.24 -2.79
CA ARG A 162 24.30 0.16 -2.18
C ARG A 162 24.94 -0.93 -1.34
N ALA A 163 24.18 -1.90 -0.84
CA ALA A 163 24.68 -3.03 -0.08
C ALA A 163 25.35 -4.10 -0.95
N VAL A 164 25.19 -4.06 -2.28
CA VAL A 164 25.88 -4.98 -3.19
C VAL A 164 27.37 -4.63 -3.22
N PRO A 165 28.29 -5.61 -3.00
CA PRO A 165 29.73 -5.35 -3.04
C PRO A 165 30.18 -4.75 -4.38
N SER A 166 31.06 -3.73 -4.33
CA SER A 166 31.60 -3.03 -5.53
C SER A 166 32.31 -3.99 -6.50
N ALA A 167 32.89 -5.08 -5.97
CA ALA A 167 33.55 -6.11 -6.77
C ALA A 167 32.66 -6.70 -7.89
N TYR A 168 31.32 -6.74 -7.71
CA TYR A 168 30.38 -7.16 -8.76
C TYR A 168 30.38 -6.17 -9.93
N TYR A 169 30.34 -4.88 -9.61
CA TYR A 169 30.39 -3.82 -10.62
C TYR A 169 31.76 -3.78 -11.32
N GLU A 170 32.84 -3.79 -10.56
CA GLU A 170 34.23 -3.76 -11.06
C GLU A 170 34.53 -4.96 -11.95
N GLY A 171 34.09 -6.16 -11.56
CA GLY A 171 34.21 -7.38 -12.38
C GLY A 171 33.46 -7.27 -13.70
N ALA A 172 32.24 -6.73 -13.72
CA ALA A 172 31.49 -6.53 -14.93
C ALA A 172 32.17 -5.54 -15.88
N VAL A 173 32.71 -4.44 -15.35
CA VAL A 173 33.44 -3.44 -16.15
C VAL A 173 34.77 -4.00 -16.68
N ALA A 174 35.49 -4.80 -15.89
CA ALA A 174 36.72 -5.47 -16.30
C ALA A 174 36.47 -6.44 -17.47
N MET A 175 35.27 -7.05 -17.55
CA MET A 175 34.84 -7.87 -18.68
C MET A 175 34.34 -7.04 -19.89
N GLY A 176 34.48 -5.71 -19.86
CA GLY A 176 34.12 -4.81 -20.96
C GLY A 176 32.65 -4.37 -20.96
N ALA A 177 31.89 -4.58 -19.86
CA ALA A 177 30.52 -4.08 -19.79
C ALA A 177 30.50 -2.56 -19.63
N ARG A 178 29.59 -1.88 -20.36
CA ARG A 178 29.31 -0.45 -20.14
C ARG A 178 28.64 -0.25 -18.77
N HIS A 179 28.73 0.96 -18.24
CA HIS A 179 28.18 1.34 -16.93
C HIS A 179 26.69 0.92 -16.78
N GLU A 180 25.85 1.25 -17.75
CA GLU A 180 24.43 0.92 -17.71
C GLU A 180 24.21 -0.59 -17.69
N ARG A 181 24.97 -1.33 -18.52
CA ARG A 181 24.86 -2.78 -18.58
C ARG A 181 25.27 -3.42 -17.25
N ALA A 182 26.36 -2.97 -16.65
CA ALA A 182 26.80 -3.47 -15.34
C ALA A 182 25.72 -3.25 -14.26
N ILE A 183 25.05 -2.08 -14.25
CA ILE A 183 23.98 -1.78 -13.29
C ILE A 183 22.76 -2.67 -13.51
N PHE A 184 22.21 -2.73 -14.73
CA PHE A 184 20.94 -3.43 -14.97
C PHE A 184 21.08 -4.94 -15.04
N THR A 185 22.23 -5.48 -15.46
CA THR A 185 22.41 -6.93 -15.63
C THR A 185 23.17 -7.60 -14.48
N VAL A 186 23.89 -6.84 -13.64
CA VAL A 186 24.67 -7.39 -12.52
C VAL A 186 24.18 -6.82 -11.18
N MET A 187 24.27 -5.51 -10.98
CA MET A 187 23.97 -4.89 -9.68
C MET A 187 22.49 -5.01 -9.29
N LEU A 188 21.57 -4.71 -10.20
CA LEU A 188 20.13 -4.79 -9.94
C LEU A 188 19.65 -6.23 -9.66
N PRO A 189 20.05 -7.26 -10.43
CA PRO A 189 19.76 -8.64 -10.08
C PRO A 189 20.38 -9.09 -8.74
N ALA A 190 21.58 -8.64 -8.41
CA ALA A 190 22.21 -8.94 -7.12
C ALA A 190 21.43 -8.33 -5.94
N ALA A 191 20.87 -7.11 -6.10
CA ALA A 191 20.05 -6.43 -5.09
C ALA A 191 18.58 -6.88 -5.07
N LYS A 192 18.16 -7.79 -5.95
CA LYS A 192 16.75 -8.15 -6.21
C LYS A 192 15.95 -8.46 -4.95
N SER A 193 16.52 -9.18 -3.99
CA SER A 193 15.82 -9.55 -2.76
C SER A 193 15.46 -8.34 -1.90
N GLY A 194 16.33 -7.33 -1.83
CA GLY A 194 16.09 -6.10 -1.10
C GLY A 194 15.15 -5.15 -1.85
N VAL A 195 15.28 -5.07 -3.18
CA VAL A 195 14.35 -4.30 -4.03
C VAL A 195 12.93 -4.86 -3.90
N LEU A 196 12.76 -6.18 -3.98
CA LEU A 196 11.46 -6.82 -3.77
C LEU A 196 10.91 -6.55 -2.36
N ALA A 197 11.76 -6.53 -1.33
CA ALA A 197 11.32 -6.18 0.02
C ALA A 197 10.79 -4.74 0.09
N GLY A 198 11.43 -3.78 -0.57
CA GLY A 198 10.96 -2.40 -0.67
C GLY A 198 9.60 -2.28 -1.35
N ILE A 199 9.40 -3.03 -2.44
CA ILE A 199 8.11 -3.08 -3.16
C ILE A 199 7.02 -3.66 -2.27
N VAL A 200 7.28 -4.78 -1.57
CA VAL A 200 6.31 -5.42 -0.67
C VAL A 200 5.90 -4.52 0.48
N LEU A 201 6.87 -3.81 1.08
CA LEU A 201 6.60 -2.82 2.12
C LEU A 201 5.73 -1.68 1.60
N GLY A 202 5.99 -1.19 0.38
CA GLY A 202 5.17 -0.19 -0.30
C GLY A 202 3.73 -0.68 -0.53
N ILE A 203 3.56 -1.92 -1.00
CA ILE A 203 2.24 -2.55 -1.19
C ILE A 203 1.49 -2.66 0.13
N GLY A 204 2.15 -3.15 1.18
CA GLY A 204 1.56 -3.27 2.51
C GLY A 204 1.06 -1.92 3.06
N ARG A 205 1.84 -0.85 2.84
CA ARG A 205 1.45 0.51 3.18
C ARG A 205 0.25 0.99 2.37
N ALA A 206 0.21 0.73 1.06
CA ALA A 206 -0.90 1.15 0.19
C ALA A 206 -2.23 0.47 0.57
N ILE A 207 -2.21 -0.83 0.88
CA ILE A 207 -3.42 -1.59 1.26
C ILE A 207 -4.00 -1.09 2.59
N GLY A 208 -3.14 -0.75 3.55
CA GLY A 208 -3.54 -0.27 4.88
C GLY A 208 -3.89 1.22 4.93
N GLU A 209 -3.66 1.97 3.84
CA GLU A 209 -3.90 3.41 3.85
C GLU A 209 -5.39 3.73 3.93
N THR A 210 -5.72 4.60 4.86
CA THR A 210 -7.11 4.90 5.21
C THR A 210 -7.43 6.38 5.03
N MET A 211 -6.71 7.26 5.74
CA MET A 211 -7.09 8.67 5.83
C MET A 211 -6.92 9.41 4.51
N ALA A 212 -5.84 9.17 3.79
CA ALA A 212 -5.64 9.76 2.48
C ALA A 212 -6.68 9.27 1.47
N VAL A 213 -7.03 7.98 1.50
CA VAL A 213 -8.03 7.38 0.61
C VAL A 213 -9.43 7.94 0.87
N ILE A 214 -9.86 8.06 2.12
CA ILE A 214 -11.17 8.64 2.48
C ILE A 214 -11.36 10.01 1.83
N MET A 215 -10.32 10.83 1.74
CA MET A 215 -10.43 12.18 1.19
C MET A 215 -10.56 12.24 -0.34
N VAL A 216 -10.06 11.24 -1.07
CA VAL A 216 -9.95 11.31 -2.54
C VAL A 216 -10.72 10.21 -3.28
N ALA A 217 -11.10 9.11 -2.63
CA ALA A 217 -11.72 7.96 -3.29
C ALA A 217 -13.23 8.09 -3.54
N GLY A 218 -13.92 9.05 -2.92
CA GLY A 218 -15.35 9.29 -3.11
C GLY A 218 -16.28 8.42 -2.25
N ASN A 219 -15.77 7.47 -1.49
CA ASN A 219 -16.40 6.70 -0.41
C ASN A 219 -17.73 6.00 -0.73
N GLN A 220 -17.91 5.53 -1.96
CA GLN A 220 -19.13 4.85 -2.41
C GLN A 220 -18.93 3.31 -2.42
N PRO A 221 -19.67 2.53 -1.61
CA PRO A 221 -19.55 1.07 -1.58
C PRO A 221 -20.26 0.46 -2.79
N ARG A 222 -19.62 0.42 -3.95
CA ARG A 222 -20.20 -0.10 -5.20
C ARG A 222 -19.13 -0.78 -6.04
N LEU A 223 -19.54 -1.81 -6.77
CA LEU A 223 -18.69 -2.41 -7.81
C LEU A 223 -18.67 -1.51 -9.04
N THR A 224 -17.49 -1.13 -9.49
CA THR A 224 -17.31 -0.38 -10.72
C THR A 224 -15.98 -0.76 -11.39
N GLY A 225 -16.00 -0.93 -12.72
CA GLY A 225 -14.79 -1.06 -13.53
C GLY A 225 -14.28 0.29 -14.08
N ASN A 226 -14.97 1.39 -13.75
CA ASN A 226 -14.61 2.71 -14.28
C ASN A 226 -13.65 3.44 -13.32
N MET A 227 -12.43 3.68 -13.78
CA MET A 227 -11.36 4.34 -13.02
C MET A 227 -11.70 5.77 -12.56
N LEU A 228 -12.68 6.42 -13.19
CA LEU A 228 -13.10 7.79 -12.88
C LEU A 228 -14.26 7.85 -11.87
N LYS A 229 -14.73 6.70 -11.41
CA LYS A 229 -15.81 6.65 -10.40
C LYS A 229 -15.26 6.49 -8.99
N GLY A 230 -16.00 7.06 -8.03
CA GLY A 230 -15.70 6.92 -6.60
C GLY A 230 -16.03 5.53 -6.08
N ILE A 231 -15.21 5.05 -5.15
CA ILE A 231 -15.29 3.74 -4.52
C ILE A 231 -14.98 3.84 -3.03
N ARG A 232 -15.11 2.71 -2.32
CA ARG A 232 -14.81 2.62 -0.88
C ARG A 232 -13.93 1.39 -0.60
N THR A 233 -12.78 1.59 0.06
CA THR A 233 -11.89 0.50 0.48
C THR A 233 -12.32 -0.10 1.82
N MET A 234 -11.82 -1.32 2.14
CA MET A 234 -12.08 -1.95 3.44
C MET A 234 -11.65 -1.07 4.65
N PRO A 235 -10.42 -0.51 4.70
CA PRO A 235 -10.03 0.36 5.80
C PRO A 235 -10.90 1.61 5.89
N ALA A 236 -11.25 2.23 4.76
CA ALA A 236 -12.12 3.39 4.71
C ALA A 236 -13.52 3.10 5.25
N ASN A 237 -14.08 1.92 4.94
CA ASN A 237 -15.39 1.51 5.46
C ASN A 237 -15.40 1.42 6.98
N ILE A 238 -14.38 0.79 7.56
CA ILE A 238 -14.26 0.65 9.02
C ILE A 238 -14.22 2.03 9.69
N VAL A 239 -13.35 2.92 9.23
CA VAL A 239 -13.18 4.25 9.86
C VAL A 239 -14.40 5.15 9.69
N LEU A 240 -15.02 5.13 8.51
CA LEU A 240 -16.19 5.97 8.24
C LEU A 240 -17.41 5.60 9.08
N GLU A 241 -17.61 4.31 9.37
CA GLU A 241 -18.84 3.84 10.00
C GLU A 241 -18.67 3.42 11.46
N MET A 242 -17.46 3.12 11.94
CA MET A 242 -17.20 2.65 13.30
C MET A 242 -17.70 3.62 14.39
N GLY A 243 -17.69 4.93 14.12
CA GLY A 243 -18.06 5.95 15.10
C GLY A 243 -19.55 5.96 15.51
N TYR A 244 -20.42 5.40 14.65
CA TYR A 244 -21.87 5.36 14.88
C TYR A 244 -22.46 3.94 14.81
N ALA A 245 -21.65 2.96 14.46
CA ALA A 245 -22.09 1.57 14.33
C ALA A 245 -22.39 0.95 15.71
N THR A 246 -23.53 0.24 15.81
CA THR A 246 -23.95 -0.48 17.01
C THR A 246 -24.36 -1.92 16.65
N GLY A 247 -24.37 -2.84 17.63
CA GLY A 247 -24.81 -4.22 17.46
C GLY A 247 -24.08 -4.93 16.29
N LEU A 248 -24.86 -5.67 15.48
CA LEU A 248 -24.34 -6.45 14.37
C LEU A 248 -23.55 -5.61 13.33
N HIS A 249 -23.95 -4.33 13.12
CA HIS A 249 -23.22 -3.42 12.24
C HIS A 249 -21.77 -3.20 12.71
N ARG A 250 -21.57 -2.95 14.01
CA ARG A 250 -20.24 -2.79 14.60
C ARG A 250 -19.41 -4.06 14.49
N GLU A 251 -20.03 -5.19 14.74
CA GLU A 251 -19.36 -6.49 14.64
C GLU A 251 -18.99 -6.83 13.18
N ALA A 252 -19.83 -6.48 12.21
CA ALA A 252 -19.55 -6.62 10.79
C ALA A 252 -18.35 -5.74 10.35
N LEU A 253 -18.17 -4.55 10.93
CA LEU A 253 -16.98 -3.74 10.69
C LEU A 253 -15.72 -4.38 11.30
N ILE A 254 -15.81 -4.97 12.49
CA ILE A 254 -14.70 -5.74 13.09
C ILE A 254 -14.39 -6.97 12.21
N ALA A 255 -15.42 -7.66 11.71
CA ALA A 255 -15.28 -8.76 10.76
C ALA A 255 -14.57 -8.32 9.45
N THR A 256 -14.88 -7.11 8.95
CA THR A 256 -14.14 -6.51 7.82
C THR A 256 -12.66 -6.32 8.16
N GLY A 257 -12.35 -5.95 9.41
CA GLY A 257 -10.97 -5.88 9.91
C GLY A 257 -10.27 -7.24 9.92
N VAL A 258 -10.96 -8.32 10.28
CA VAL A 258 -10.42 -9.70 10.19
C VAL A 258 -10.09 -10.06 8.74
N VAL A 259 -11.01 -9.77 7.80
CA VAL A 259 -10.76 -10.03 6.37
C VAL A 259 -9.58 -9.24 5.85
N LEU A 260 -9.47 -7.95 6.21
CA LEU A 260 -8.32 -7.11 5.85
C LEU A 260 -7.01 -7.67 6.40
N PHE A 261 -6.99 -8.10 7.67
CA PHE A 261 -5.81 -8.71 8.29
C PHE A 261 -5.37 -9.98 7.55
N VAL A 262 -6.31 -10.88 7.26
CA VAL A 262 -6.03 -12.12 6.52
C VAL A 262 -5.56 -11.81 5.10
N PHE A 263 -6.16 -10.82 4.45
CA PHE A 263 -5.78 -10.37 3.11
C PHE A 263 -4.33 -9.87 3.06
N ILE A 264 -3.93 -9.00 4.00
CA ILE A 264 -2.56 -8.50 4.11
C ILE A 264 -1.59 -9.66 4.42
N LEU A 265 -1.98 -10.59 5.28
CA LEU A 265 -1.17 -11.75 5.63
C LEU A 265 -0.93 -12.66 4.41
N ILE A 266 -1.96 -12.94 3.61
CA ILE A 266 -1.85 -13.72 2.37
C ILE A 266 -0.89 -13.06 1.39
N ILE A 267 -1.00 -11.74 1.19
CA ILE A 267 -0.11 -10.99 0.32
C ILE A 267 1.34 -11.11 0.79
N ASN A 268 1.60 -10.84 2.07
CA ASN A 268 2.95 -10.91 2.64
C ASN A 268 3.55 -12.32 2.55
N LEU A 269 2.76 -13.36 2.81
CA LEU A 269 3.19 -14.76 2.67
C LEU A 269 3.50 -15.10 1.22
N THR A 270 2.64 -14.70 0.28
CA THR A 270 2.84 -14.95 -1.16
C THR A 270 4.17 -14.35 -1.63
N PHE A 271 4.45 -13.10 -1.29
CA PHE A 271 5.72 -12.46 -1.62
C PHE A 271 6.91 -13.11 -0.91
N SER A 272 6.76 -13.54 0.34
CA SER A 272 7.81 -14.25 1.10
C SER A 272 8.19 -15.58 0.42
N VAL A 273 7.20 -16.35 -0.02
CA VAL A 273 7.40 -17.60 -0.76
C VAL A 273 8.06 -17.36 -2.12
N LEU A 274 7.58 -16.34 -2.86
CA LEU A 274 8.19 -15.96 -4.15
C LEU A 274 9.65 -15.54 -4.00
N LYS A 275 10.00 -14.85 -2.91
CA LYS A 275 11.37 -14.47 -2.59
C LYS A 275 12.26 -15.71 -2.37
N ARG A 276 11.80 -16.70 -1.61
CA ARG A 276 12.56 -17.94 -1.32
C ARG A 276 12.79 -18.78 -2.57
N ARG A 277 11.79 -18.96 -3.43
CA ARG A 277 11.92 -19.77 -4.67
C ARG A 277 12.91 -19.19 -5.69
N LYS A 278 13.23 -17.92 -5.63
CA LYS A 278 14.19 -17.27 -6.55
C LYS A 278 15.60 -17.15 -5.98
N GLN A 279 15.84 -17.64 -4.75
CA GLN A 279 17.15 -17.73 -4.12
C GLN A 279 17.72 -19.17 -4.12
N ALA A 280 16.89 -20.17 -4.38
CA ALA A 280 17.27 -21.55 -4.69
C ALA A 280 17.41 -21.71 -6.22
#